data_068b46ad4855d5bae679c9e5a49c5514
#
_entry.id   068b46ad4855d5bae679c9e5a49c5514
#
_cell.length_a   1.000
_cell.length_b   1.000
_cell.length_c   1.000
_cell.angle_alpha   90.00
_cell.angle_beta   90.00
_cell.angle_gamma   90.00
#
_symmetry.space_group_name_H-M   'P 1'
#
loop_
_entity.id
_entity.type
_entity.pdbx_description
1 polymer ?
#
loop_
_entity_poly.entity_id
_entity_poly.type
_entity_poly.pdbx_seq_one_letter_code
_entity_poly.pdbx_strand_id
1 'polypeptide(L)'
;MNTKTNFRWVICAMLFMATAVNYLDRQVLSLTWDEFIKPEFHWNESHYGTITSIFSIVYAVCMLFAGKFVDWMGTRKGYLWAIGIWSAGACAHALCGVVTESVVGLHNSTEMIQAVGDTAVLISTVSMYCFLVARSILALGEAGNFPAAIKTTAEYFPKKDRAYATSIFNAGASIGALFAPLTIPLLAKHLGWEMAFVVIGLLGFIWMGIWVFLYDKPEHSKYVSKEELAYIEQDKELDNSSSEDLDTPVEKKLSFRQCLKYRQMWAFVIGKFMTDGVWWFFLFWTPSYLNTQFGIKTTDPMGMALIFTLYAITMLSIYGGKLPTLFINSAMKKGREFDPYAARMKAMLIFAFFPLVVLLAQPLGRISPWFPVILIGIGCAAHQSWSANIFSTVGDMFPKSCIATVTGIGGMAGGLGSMLMQKVAGELFVYSAATDMTFLGFRGMPAGYFIIFCVCATSYLIGWVIMKTLVPKYKVITL
;
A
#
# COMPACT_ATOMS: atom_id res chain seq x y z
N MET A 1 -22.15 -28.08 -28.72
CA MET A 1 -22.29 -27.83 -27.26
C MET A 1 -21.61 -26.52 -26.95
N ASN A 2 -22.38 -25.44 -26.79
CA ASN A 2 -21.82 -24.15 -26.33
C ASN A 2 -21.56 -24.27 -24.83
N THR A 3 -20.33 -24.55 -24.47
CA THR A 3 -19.94 -24.58 -23.05
C THR A 3 -19.73 -23.13 -22.55
N LYS A 4 -20.50 -22.72 -21.57
CA LYS A 4 -20.34 -21.43 -20.91
C LYS A 4 -18.91 -21.35 -20.40
N THR A 5 -18.09 -20.44 -20.93
CA THR A 5 -16.74 -20.17 -20.42
C THR A 5 -16.80 -19.36 -19.13
N ASN A 6 -15.72 -19.35 -18.37
CA ASN A 6 -15.55 -18.54 -17.15
C ASN A 6 -14.24 -17.74 -17.22
N PHE A 7 -13.94 -17.24 -18.42
CA PHE A 7 -12.67 -16.56 -18.71
C PHE A 7 -12.45 -15.28 -17.87
N ARG A 8 -13.53 -14.62 -17.45
CA ARG A 8 -13.46 -13.47 -16.53
C ARG A 8 -12.67 -13.76 -15.25
N TRP A 9 -12.71 -15.02 -14.77
CA TRP A 9 -11.93 -15.41 -13.58
C TRP A 9 -10.45 -15.58 -13.89
N VAL A 10 -10.07 -15.92 -15.12
CA VAL A 10 -8.67 -15.92 -15.56
C VAL A 10 -8.14 -14.49 -15.55
N ILE A 11 -8.92 -13.53 -16.04
CA ILE A 11 -8.58 -12.11 -15.95
C ILE A 11 -8.47 -11.68 -14.49
N CYS A 12 -9.39 -12.08 -13.61
CA CYS A 12 -9.31 -11.79 -12.17
C CYS A 12 -8.03 -12.38 -11.55
N ALA A 13 -7.63 -13.59 -11.92
CA ALA A 13 -6.37 -14.19 -11.48
C ALA A 13 -5.14 -13.37 -11.96
N MET A 14 -5.19 -12.83 -13.17
CA MET A 14 -4.15 -11.92 -13.68
C MET A 14 -4.06 -10.64 -12.85
N LEU A 15 -5.20 -10.05 -12.46
CA LEU A 15 -5.22 -8.88 -11.58
C LEU A 15 -4.67 -9.20 -10.18
N PHE A 16 -5.01 -10.36 -9.64
CA PHE A 16 -4.46 -10.86 -8.38
C PHE A 16 -2.94 -10.98 -8.45
N MET A 17 -2.41 -11.61 -9.51
CA MET A 17 -0.96 -11.76 -9.70
C MET A 17 -0.25 -10.42 -9.88
N ALA A 18 -0.81 -9.48 -10.65
CA ALA A 18 -0.26 -8.14 -10.79
C ALA A 18 -0.14 -7.44 -9.42
N THR A 19 -1.19 -7.53 -8.60
CA THR A 19 -1.20 -6.93 -7.26
C THR A 19 -0.23 -7.63 -6.31
N ALA A 20 -0.08 -8.96 -6.41
CA ALA A 20 0.90 -9.71 -5.62
C ALA A 20 2.35 -9.30 -5.97
N VAL A 21 2.67 -9.23 -7.27
CA VAL A 21 4.00 -8.77 -7.73
C VAL A 21 4.26 -7.32 -7.31
N ASN A 22 3.27 -6.44 -7.43
CA ASN A 22 3.37 -5.05 -7.00
C ASN A 22 3.78 -4.92 -5.52
N TYR A 23 3.19 -5.74 -4.64
CA TYR A 23 3.54 -5.74 -3.21
C TYR A 23 4.87 -6.44 -2.91
N LEU A 24 5.27 -7.42 -3.71
CA LEU A 24 6.62 -7.99 -3.65
C LEU A 24 7.67 -6.93 -3.98
N ASP A 25 7.53 -6.23 -5.11
CA ASP A 25 8.45 -5.16 -5.55
C ASP A 25 8.61 -4.08 -4.48
N ARG A 26 7.52 -3.68 -3.86
CA ARG A 26 7.51 -2.66 -2.80
C ARG A 26 8.38 -3.02 -1.62
N GLN A 27 8.45 -4.31 -1.28
CA GLN A 27 9.19 -4.80 -0.12
C GLN A 27 10.65 -5.15 -0.40
N VAL A 28 11.10 -5.22 -1.66
CA VAL A 28 12.49 -5.60 -1.95
C VAL A 28 13.46 -4.70 -1.21
N LEU A 29 13.28 -3.38 -1.27
CA LEU A 29 14.18 -2.45 -0.57
C LEU A 29 14.12 -2.64 0.95
N SER A 30 12.94 -2.79 1.56
CA SER A 30 12.82 -2.90 3.02
C SER A 30 13.44 -4.16 3.59
N LEU A 31 13.47 -5.25 2.80
CA LEU A 31 14.02 -6.54 3.19
C LEU A 31 15.52 -6.68 2.88
N THR A 32 16.09 -5.77 2.06
CA THR A 32 17.50 -5.85 1.64
C THR A 32 18.36 -4.71 2.14
N TRP A 33 17.77 -3.54 2.48
CA TRP A 33 18.57 -2.33 2.70
C TRP A 33 19.48 -2.42 3.93
N ASP A 34 19.01 -2.93 5.05
CA ASP A 34 19.73 -2.87 6.32
C ASP A 34 20.88 -3.88 6.37
N GLU A 35 20.71 -5.05 5.74
CA GLU A 35 21.69 -6.12 5.74
C GLU A 35 22.70 -6.01 4.60
N PHE A 36 22.28 -5.57 3.40
CA PHE A 36 23.12 -5.56 2.19
C PHE A 36 23.47 -4.15 1.73
N ILE A 37 22.48 -3.28 1.54
CA ILE A 37 22.65 -1.97 0.88
C ILE A 37 23.31 -0.97 1.82
N LYS A 38 22.90 -0.95 3.10
CA LYS A 38 23.43 -0.03 4.12
C LYS A 38 24.95 -0.15 4.33
N PRO A 39 25.54 -1.35 4.46
CA PRO A 39 26.98 -1.50 4.58
C PRO A 39 27.71 -1.11 3.30
N GLU A 40 27.17 -1.44 2.14
CA GLU A 40 27.81 -1.21 0.85
C GLU A 40 27.90 0.28 0.50
N PHE A 41 26.83 1.03 0.76
CA PHE A 41 26.74 2.46 0.43
C PHE A 41 26.93 3.39 1.61
N HIS A 42 27.31 2.91 2.78
CA HIS A 42 27.48 3.70 4.01
C HIS A 42 26.22 4.48 4.39
N TRP A 43 25.03 3.89 4.18
CA TRP A 43 23.77 4.53 4.52
C TRP A 43 23.52 4.51 6.03
N ASN A 44 22.74 5.48 6.46
CA ASN A 44 22.11 5.51 7.76
C ASN A 44 20.57 5.57 7.60
N GLU A 45 19.86 5.59 8.70
CA GLU A 45 18.40 5.59 8.75
C GLU A 45 17.81 6.85 8.08
N SER A 46 18.52 7.99 8.08
CA SER A 46 18.09 9.23 7.40
C SER A 46 18.07 9.08 5.87
N HIS A 47 19.07 8.39 5.29
CA HIS A 47 19.09 8.10 3.85
C HIS A 47 17.90 7.22 3.46
N TYR A 48 17.67 6.14 4.19
CA TYR A 48 16.54 5.23 3.95
C TYR A 48 15.19 5.92 4.15
N GLY A 49 15.05 6.71 5.24
CA GLY A 49 13.85 7.51 5.51
C GLY A 49 13.58 8.54 4.40
N THR A 50 14.62 9.13 3.80
CA THR A 50 14.49 10.06 2.68
C THR A 50 13.98 9.34 1.42
N ILE A 51 14.56 8.18 1.09
CA ILE A 51 14.16 7.40 -0.09
C ILE A 51 12.70 6.93 0.03
N THR A 52 12.31 6.40 1.17
CA THR A 52 10.92 5.95 1.42
C THR A 52 9.93 7.09 1.51
N SER A 53 10.35 8.26 2.00
CA SER A 53 9.58 9.50 2.02
C SER A 53 9.28 10.00 0.60
N ILE A 54 10.30 10.10 -0.25
CA ILE A 54 10.13 10.53 -1.66
C ILE A 54 9.27 9.53 -2.43
N PHE A 55 9.47 8.22 -2.24
CA PHE A 55 8.58 7.22 -2.79
C PHE A 55 7.12 7.49 -2.43
N SER A 56 6.83 7.77 -1.16
CA SER A 56 5.46 7.99 -0.67
C SER A 56 4.81 9.21 -1.32
N ILE A 57 5.52 10.33 -1.46
CA ILE A 57 4.96 11.53 -2.09
C ILE A 57 4.78 11.37 -3.60
N VAL A 58 5.75 10.77 -4.29
CA VAL A 58 5.64 10.51 -5.73
C VAL A 58 4.46 9.59 -6.01
N TYR A 59 4.33 8.49 -5.26
CA TYR A 59 3.20 7.57 -5.35
C TYR A 59 1.85 8.29 -5.12
N ALA A 60 1.78 9.13 -4.08
CA ALA A 60 0.57 9.88 -3.73
C ALA A 60 0.14 10.87 -4.83
N VAL A 61 1.09 11.61 -5.39
CA VAL A 61 0.82 12.54 -6.49
C VAL A 61 0.39 11.79 -7.74
N CYS A 62 1.10 10.69 -8.07
CA CYS A 62 0.77 9.90 -9.25
C CYS A 62 -0.61 9.23 -9.14
N MET A 63 -1.05 8.83 -7.95
CA MET A 63 -2.39 8.27 -7.74
C MET A 63 -3.52 9.23 -8.14
N LEU A 64 -3.34 10.55 -8.03
CA LEU A 64 -4.34 11.53 -8.47
C LEU A 64 -4.60 11.46 -9.98
N PHE A 65 -3.58 11.12 -10.76
CA PHE A 65 -3.62 11.16 -12.22
C PHE A 65 -3.72 9.78 -12.86
N ALA A 66 -3.35 8.73 -12.12
CA ALA A 66 -3.26 7.36 -12.65
C ALA A 66 -4.58 6.86 -13.24
N GLY A 67 -5.72 7.15 -12.60
CA GLY A 67 -7.03 6.79 -13.14
C GLY A 67 -7.33 7.45 -14.49
N LYS A 68 -7.05 8.76 -14.60
CA LYS A 68 -7.23 9.50 -15.86
C LYS A 68 -6.28 9.00 -16.95
N PHE A 69 -5.06 8.64 -16.59
CA PHE A 69 -4.08 8.06 -17.51
C PHE A 69 -4.58 6.72 -18.08
N VAL A 70 -5.07 5.82 -17.23
CA VAL A 70 -5.64 4.53 -17.65
C VAL A 70 -6.91 4.74 -18.50
N ASP A 71 -7.72 5.75 -18.21
CA ASP A 71 -8.89 6.09 -19.00
C ASP A 71 -8.52 6.59 -20.41
N TRP A 72 -7.51 7.44 -20.49
CA TRP A 72 -7.02 7.99 -21.75
C TRP A 72 -6.33 6.93 -22.63
N MET A 73 -5.45 6.10 -22.06
CA MET A 73 -4.71 5.09 -22.80
C MET A 73 -5.57 3.85 -23.16
N GLY A 74 -6.70 3.65 -22.46
CA GLY A 74 -7.46 2.41 -22.47
C GLY A 74 -6.83 1.35 -21.56
N THR A 75 -7.65 0.43 -21.08
CA THR A 75 -7.28 -0.55 -20.05
C THR A 75 -6.06 -1.40 -20.43
N ARG A 76 -6.05 -1.96 -21.66
CA ARG A 76 -4.94 -2.82 -22.14
C ARG A 76 -3.60 -2.10 -22.09
N LYS A 77 -3.52 -0.96 -22.77
CA LYS A 77 -2.26 -0.19 -22.90
C LYS A 77 -1.90 0.51 -21.59
N GLY A 78 -2.89 1.10 -20.91
CA GLY A 78 -2.66 1.79 -19.64
C GLY A 78 -2.07 0.87 -18.58
N TYR A 79 -2.55 -0.38 -18.51
CA TYR A 79 -2.01 -1.36 -17.56
C TYR A 79 -0.60 -1.82 -17.97
N LEU A 80 -0.35 -2.07 -19.26
CA LEU A 80 0.99 -2.41 -19.76
C LEU A 80 2.01 -1.31 -19.45
N TRP A 81 1.66 -0.03 -19.67
CA TRP A 81 2.54 1.07 -19.34
C TRP A 81 2.81 1.17 -17.82
N ALA A 82 1.79 1.03 -17.00
CA ALA A 82 1.94 1.05 -15.55
C ALA A 82 2.91 -0.05 -15.09
N ILE A 83 2.70 -1.29 -15.51
CA ILE A 83 3.56 -2.42 -15.13
C ILE A 83 4.97 -2.29 -15.73
N GLY A 84 5.09 -1.88 -16.99
CA GLY A 84 6.38 -1.68 -17.64
C GLY A 84 7.24 -0.63 -16.94
N ILE A 85 6.63 0.50 -16.53
CA ILE A 85 7.33 1.55 -15.80
C ILE A 85 7.79 1.05 -14.43
N TRP A 86 6.91 0.38 -13.64
CA TRP A 86 7.35 -0.08 -12.33
C TRP A 86 8.39 -1.20 -12.43
N SER A 87 8.24 -2.14 -13.37
CA SER A 87 9.21 -3.22 -13.58
C SER A 87 10.57 -2.69 -14.01
N ALA A 88 10.59 -1.67 -14.91
CA ALA A 88 11.80 -0.96 -15.26
C ALA A 88 12.42 -0.23 -14.06
N GLY A 89 11.58 0.42 -13.23
CA GLY A 89 12.01 1.05 -11.97
C GLY A 89 12.59 0.03 -10.99
N ALA A 90 11.98 -1.15 -10.84
CA ALA A 90 12.52 -2.23 -10.02
C ALA A 90 13.89 -2.67 -10.51
N CYS A 91 14.03 -3.00 -11.79
CA CYS A 91 15.32 -3.38 -12.37
C CYS A 91 16.37 -2.26 -12.30
N ALA A 92 15.96 -0.99 -12.38
CA ALA A 92 16.87 0.15 -12.29
C ALA A 92 17.58 0.23 -10.94
N HIS A 93 16.97 -0.29 -9.85
CA HIS A 93 17.65 -0.35 -8.55
C HIS A 93 18.94 -1.19 -8.61
N ALA A 94 18.97 -2.25 -9.41
CA ALA A 94 20.15 -3.09 -9.57
C ALA A 94 21.33 -2.35 -10.25
N LEU A 95 21.04 -1.26 -10.98
CA LEU A 95 22.07 -0.45 -11.63
C LEU A 95 22.69 0.59 -10.69
N CYS A 96 22.08 0.83 -9.53
CA CYS A 96 22.53 1.88 -8.61
C CYS A 96 23.96 1.63 -8.10
N GLY A 97 24.34 0.36 -7.88
CA GLY A 97 25.71 -0.01 -7.51
C GLY A 97 26.72 0.38 -8.59
N VAL A 98 26.51 -0.10 -9.80
CA VAL A 98 27.40 0.15 -10.95
C VAL A 98 27.50 1.64 -11.28
N VAL A 99 26.39 2.38 -11.21
CA VAL A 99 26.41 3.85 -11.42
C VAL A 99 27.21 4.55 -10.33
N THR A 100 27.06 4.13 -9.08
CA THR A 100 27.81 4.72 -7.96
C THR A 100 29.30 4.43 -8.09
N GLU A 101 29.69 3.19 -8.38
CA GLU A 101 31.09 2.81 -8.66
C GLU A 101 31.70 3.69 -9.77
N SER A 102 30.99 3.82 -10.89
CA SER A 102 31.45 4.61 -12.04
C SER A 102 31.64 6.10 -11.71
N VAL A 103 30.71 6.70 -10.95
CA VAL A 103 30.75 8.13 -10.58
C VAL A 103 31.85 8.42 -9.55
N VAL A 104 32.03 7.50 -8.59
CA VAL A 104 33.03 7.66 -7.52
C VAL A 104 34.43 7.26 -8.00
N GLY A 105 34.52 6.50 -9.10
CA GLY A 105 35.82 6.01 -9.66
C GLY A 105 36.35 4.77 -8.94
N LEU A 106 35.44 3.95 -8.39
CA LEU A 106 35.73 2.64 -7.79
C LEU A 106 35.40 1.51 -8.75
N HIS A 107 35.93 0.32 -8.51
CA HIS A 107 35.84 -0.80 -9.46
C HIS A 107 34.98 -1.98 -8.99
N ASN A 108 34.66 -2.03 -7.70
CA ASN A 108 33.85 -3.12 -7.13
C ASN A 108 33.22 -2.75 -5.79
N SER A 109 32.20 -3.52 -5.35
CA SER A 109 31.50 -3.32 -4.10
C SER A 109 32.41 -3.49 -2.87
N THR A 110 33.48 -4.28 -2.94
CA THR A 110 34.44 -4.41 -1.84
C THR A 110 35.16 -3.10 -1.56
N GLU A 111 35.57 -2.38 -2.61
CA GLU A 111 36.19 -1.05 -2.48
C GLU A 111 35.17 -0.03 -1.92
N MET A 112 33.91 -0.13 -2.32
CA MET A 112 32.85 0.72 -1.76
C MET A 112 32.69 0.48 -0.25
N ILE A 113 32.60 -0.77 0.18
CA ILE A 113 32.43 -1.14 1.61
C ILE A 113 33.61 -0.67 2.46
N GLN A 114 34.84 -0.72 1.90
CA GLN A 114 36.06 -0.34 2.61
C GLN A 114 36.36 1.17 2.56
N ALA A 115 35.60 1.95 1.79
CA ALA A 115 35.80 3.37 1.66
C ALA A 115 35.57 4.10 3.01
N VAL A 116 36.36 5.13 3.27
CA VAL A 116 36.30 5.94 4.50
C VAL A 116 36.34 7.43 4.19
N GLY A 117 35.95 8.24 5.16
CA GLY A 117 36.02 9.71 5.05
C GLY A 117 35.13 10.26 3.94
N ASP A 118 35.67 11.21 3.17
CA ASP A 118 34.92 11.93 2.12
C ASP A 118 34.43 11.00 1.00
N THR A 119 35.18 9.93 0.71
CA THR A 119 34.75 8.93 -0.29
C THR A 119 33.50 8.19 0.17
N ALA A 120 33.42 7.78 1.44
CA ALA A 120 32.22 7.14 1.98
C ALA A 120 31.01 8.08 1.95
N VAL A 121 31.21 9.38 2.24
CA VAL A 121 30.14 10.40 2.12
C VAL A 121 29.70 10.58 0.68
N LEU A 122 30.63 10.58 -0.27
CA LEU A 122 30.30 10.67 -1.70
C LEU A 122 29.53 9.44 -2.17
N ILE A 123 29.93 8.22 -1.78
CA ILE A 123 29.22 6.96 -2.09
C ILE A 123 27.78 7.04 -1.56
N SER A 124 27.58 7.40 -0.29
CA SER A 124 26.24 7.46 0.30
C SER A 124 25.36 8.49 -0.41
N THR A 125 25.91 9.62 -0.80
CA THR A 125 25.18 10.70 -1.49
C THR A 125 24.79 10.27 -2.89
N VAL A 126 25.74 9.79 -3.70
CA VAL A 126 25.49 9.38 -5.10
C VAL A 126 24.49 8.22 -5.15
N SER A 127 24.73 7.16 -4.36
CA SER A 127 23.83 6.01 -4.31
C SER A 127 22.43 6.39 -3.85
N MET A 128 22.29 7.26 -2.84
CA MET A 128 20.99 7.75 -2.39
C MET A 128 20.21 8.40 -3.55
N TYR A 129 20.84 9.28 -4.34
CA TYR A 129 20.18 9.90 -5.50
C TYR A 129 19.82 8.87 -6.58
N CYS A 130 20.68 7.88 -6.85
CA CYS A 130 20.37 6.80 -7.78
C CYS A 130 19.12 6.02 -7.33
N PHE A 131 19.07 5.63 -6.05
CA PHE A 131 17.90 4.95 -5.49
C PHE A 131 16.65 5.84 -5.46
N LEU A 132 16.78 7.15 -5.22
CA LEU A 132 15.66 8.10 -5.30
C LEU A 132 15.03 8.10 -6.70
N VAL A 133 15.86 8.15 -7.73
CA VAL A 133 15.38 8.12 -9.13
C VAL A 133 14.69 6.79 -9.44
N ALA A 134 15.36 5.67 -9.17
CA ALA A 134 14.81 4.33 -9.42
C ALA A 134 13.49 4.11 -8.65
N ARG A 135 13.44 4.55 -7.38
CA ARG A 135 12.25 4.44 -6.52
C ARG A 135 11.11 5.34 -6.98
N SER A 136 11.42 6.52 -7.53
CA SER A 136 10.43 7.42 -8.12
C SER A 136 9.81 6.85 -9.40
N ILE A 137 10.62 6.21 -10.25
CA ILE A 137 10.13 5.51 -11.45
C ILE A 137 9.23 4.35 -11.03
N LEU A 138 9.64 3.56 -10.03
CA LEU A 138 8.82 2.49 -9.46
C LEU A 138 7.46 3.02 -8.98
N ALA A 139 7.46 4.08 -8.17
CA ALA A 139 6.25 4.70 -7.62
C ALA A 139 5.28 5.18 -8.70
N LEU A 140 5.82 5.80 -9.77
CA LEU A 140 5.04 6.26 -10.91
C LEU A 140 4.26 5.10 -11.57
N GLY A 141 4.91 3.98 -11.81
CA GLY A 141 4.26 2.80 -12.38
C GLY A 141 3.29 2.12 -11.42
N GLU A 142 3.68 1.92 -10.17
CA GLU A 142 2.87 1.25 -9.16
C GLU A 142 1.53 1.95 -8.90
N ALA A 143 1.49 3.28 -8.98
CA ALA A 143 0.27 4.06 -8.79
C ALA A 143 -0.84 3.70 -9.80
N GLY A 144 -0.48 3.17 -10.97
CA GLY A 144 -1.42 2.75 -12.01
C GLY A 144 -2.10 1.41 -11.77
N ASN A 145 -1.57 0.56 -10.89
CA ASN A 145 -2.06 -0.81 -10.70
C ASN A 145 -3.52 -0.88 -10.27
N PHE A 146 -3.88 -0.22 -9.17
CA PHE A 146 -5.25 -0.26 -8.64
C PHE A 146 -6.29 0.35 -9.59
N PRO A 147 -6.09 1.54 -10.18
CA PRO A 147 -7.01 2.09 -11.16
C PRO A 147 -7.23 1.17 -12.36
N ALA A 148 -6.16 0.58 -12.89
CA ALA A 148 -6.26 -0.34 -14.02
C ALA A 148 -6.99 -1.64 -13.64
N ALA A 149 -6.72 -2.20 -12.47
CA ALA A 149 -7.40 -3.39 -11.97
C ALA A 149 -8.90 -3.16 -11.74
N ILE A 150 -9.28 -2.03 -11.15
CA ILE A 150 -10.69 -1.66 -10.94
C ILE A 150 -11.41 -1.50 -12.28
N LYS A 151 -10.77 -0.83 -13.25
CA LYS A 151 -11.34 -0.64 -14.58
C LYS A 151 -11.51 -1.97 -15.31
N THR A 152 -10.51 -2.84 -15.28
CA THR A 152 -10.60 -4.20 -15.84
C THR A 152 -11.74 -4.99 -15.20
N THR A 153 -11.89 -4.91 -13.89
CA THR A 153 -13.00 -5.55 -13.17
C THR A 153 -14.36 -5.00 -13.61
N ALA A 154 -14.45 -3.69 -13.86
CA ALA A 154 -15.68 -3.09 -14.36
C ALA A 154 -16.04 -3.54 -15.80
N GLU A 155 -15.02 -3.86 -16.61
CA GLU A 155 -15.21 -4.34 -18.00
C GLU A 155 -15.61 -5.84 -18.06
N TYR A 156 -15.07 -6.67 -17.17
CA TYR A 156 -15.26 -8.14 -17.20
C TYR A 156 -16.31 -8.68 -16.25
N PHE A 157 -16.81 -7.88 -15.31
CA PHE A 157 -17.75 -8.35 -14.29
C PHE A 157 -19.02 -7.49 -14.24
N PRO A 158 -20.21 -8.10 -14.18
CA PRO A 158 -21.44 -7.39 -13.92
C PRO A 158 -21.42 -6.76 -12.51
N LYS A 159 -22.22 -5.71 -12.30
CA LYS A 159 -22.26 -4.91 -11.04
C LYS A 159 -22.32 -5.79 -9.78
N LYS A 160 -23.12 -6.88 -9.83
CA LYS A 160 -23.29 -7.80 -8.70
C LYS A 160 -22.01 -8.56 -8.28
N ASP A 161 -21.11 -8.85 -9.22
CA ASP A 161 -19.90 -9.65 -8.98
C ASP A 161 -18.63 -8.80 -8.79
N ARG A 162 -18.67 -7.50 -9.12
CA ARG A 162 -17.50 -6.59 -9.05
C ARG A 162 -16.86 -6.53 -7.67
N ALA A 163 -17.67 -6.46 -6.62
CA ALA A 163 -17.17 -6.40 -5.25
C ALA A 163 -16.37 -7.67 -4.89
N TYR A 164 -16.87 -8.84 -5.32
CA TYR A 164 -16.18 -10.11 -5.07
C TYR A 164 -14.89 -10.23 -5.88
N ALA A 165 -14.90 -9.88 -7.17
CA ALA A 165 -13.69 -9.86 -8.00
C ALA A 165 -12.63 -8.88 -7.44
N THR A 166 -13.07 -7.70 -6.98
CA THR A 166 -12.20 -6.70 -6.32
C THR A 166 -11.58 -7.27 -5.05
N SER A 167 -12.32 -8.00 -4.24
CA SER A 167 -11.78 -8.62 -3.03
C SER A 167 -10.73 -9.68 -3.33
N ILE A 168 -10.89 -10.43 -4.42
CA ILE A 168 -9.92 -11.44 -4.86
C ILE A 168 -8.62 -10.77 -5.28
N PHE A 169 -8.65 -9.79 -6.19
CA PHE A 169 -7.39 -9.17 -6.60
C PHE A 169 -6.71 -8.38 -5.47
N ASN A 170 -7.47 -7.77 -4.56
CA ASN A 170 -6.91 -7.11 -3.38
C ASN A 170 -6.20 -8.10 -2.44
N ALA A 171 -6.69 -9.35 -2.36
CA ALA A 171 -6.00 -10.39 -1.59
C ALA A 171 -4.58 -10.67 -2.12
N GLY A 172 -4.32 -10.38 -3.41
CA GLY A 172 -2.97 -10.43 -3.98
C GLY A 172 -1.96 -9.58 -3.21
N ALA A 173 -2.36 -8.39 -2.72
CA ALA A 173 -1.50 -7.55 -1.89
C ALA A 173 -1.02 -8.25 -0.61
N SER A 174 -1.93 -8.91 0.08
CA SER A 174 -1.62 -9.66 1.31
C SER A 174 -0.74 -10.88 1.02
N ILE A 175 -1.00 -11.57 -0.08
CA ILE A 175 -0.21 -12.73 -0.52
C ILE A 175 1.19 -12.28 -0.93
N GLY A 176 1.34 -11.19 -1.70
CA GLY A 176 2.64 -10.62 -2.03
C GLY A 176 3.45 -10.26 -0.78
N ALA A 177 2.81 -9.56 0.17
CA ALA A 177 3.44 -9.20 1.44
C ALA A 177 3.85 -10.42 2.28
N LEU A 178 3.04 -11.48 2.27
CA LEU A 178 3.30 -12.71 3.02
C LEU A 178 4.48 -13.50 2.45
N PHE A 179 4.62 -13.57 1.11
CA PHE A 179 5.69 -14.30 0.45
C PHE A 179 7.01 -13.53 0.34
N ALA A 180 6.97 -12.19 0.43
CA ALA A 180 8.16 -11.36 0.34
C ALA A 180 9.29 -11.77 1.30
N PRO A 181 9.06 -11.93 2.62
CA PRO A 181 10.11 -12.32 3.56
C PRO A 181 10.65 -13.73 3.36
N LEU A 182 9.93 -14.59 2.64
CA LEU A 182 10.37 -15.96 2.33
C LEU A 182 11.20 -16.02 1.03
N THR A 183 11.06 -15.08 0.13
CA THR A 183 11.67 -15.12 -1.20
C THR A 183 12.81 -14.10 -1.35
N ILE A 184 12.57 -12.85 -0.99
CA ILE A 184 13.51 -11.75 -1.24
C ILE A 184 14.83 -11.90 -0.48
N PRO A 185 14.85 -12.20 0.84
CA PRO A 185 16.12 -12.40 1.54
C PRO A 185 16.94 -13.56 1.01
N LEU A 186 16.28 -14.66 0.57
CA LEU A 186 16.96 -15.79 -0.04
C LEU A 186 17.57 -15.42 -1.38
N LEU A 187 16.86 -14.67 -2.23
CA LEU A 187 17.41 -14.17 -3.48
C LEU A 187 18.62 -13.28 -3.21
N ALA A 188 18.50 -12.34 -2.28
CA ALA A 188 19.59 -11.43 -1.93
C ALA A 188 20.82 -12.17 -1.37
N LYS A 189 20.60 -13.19 -0.52
CA LYS A 189 21.67 -13.98 0.07
C LYS A 189 22.44 -14.83 -0.95
N HIS A 190 21.74 -15.42 -1.92
CA HIS A 190 22.36 -16.39 -2.85
C HIS A 190 22.79 -15.76 -4.19
N LEU A 191 22.15 -14.70 -4.63
CA LEU A 191 22.38 -14.09 -5.94
C LEU A 191 22.83 -12.62 -5.87
N GLY A 192 22.86 -12.02 -4.67
CA GLY A 192 23.09 -10.60 -4.47
C GLY A 192 21.79 -9.80 -4.39
N TRP A 193 21.84 -8.66 -3.70
CA TRP A 193 20.67 -7.80 -3.51
C TRP A 193 20.17 -7.20 -4.84
N GLU A 194 21.05 -6.95 -5.79
CA GLU A 194 20.72 -6.45 -7.13
C GLU A 194 19.82 -7.44 -7.87
N MET A 195 20.15 -8.73 -7.77
CA MET A 195 19.38 -9.78 -8.42
C MET A 195 18.00 -9.96 -7.78
N ALA A 196 17.83 -9.64 -6.49
CA ALA A 196 16.50 -9.62 -5.89
C ALA A 196 15.60 -8.59 -6.59
N PHE A 197 16.08 -7.39 -6.87
CA PHE A 197 15.34 -6.38 -7.65
C PHE A 197 15.08 -6.82 -9.10
N VAL A 198 16.09 -7.39 -9.76
CA VAL A 198 15.95 -7.86 -11.15
C VAL A 198 14.92 -8.98 -11.26
N VAL A 199 15.02 -10.01 -10.41
CA VAL A 199 14.12 -11.17 -10.47
C VAL A 199 12.68 -10.76 -10.22
N ILE A 200 12.43 -9.94 -9.19
CA ILE A 200 11.07 -9.49 -8.89
C ILE A 200 10.56 -8.55 -9.99
N GLY A 201 11.37 -7.61 -10.49
CA GLY A 201 11.01 -6.73 -11.59
C GLY A 201 10.71 -7.50 -12.90
N LEU A 202 11.44 -8.57 -13.18
CA LEU A 202 11.20 -9.44 -14.34
C LEU A 202 9.84 -10.16 -14.26
N LEU A 203 9.33 -10.46 -13.07
CA LEU A 203 7.97 -11.02 -12.92
C LEU A 203 6.91 -10.10 -13.52
N GLY A 204 7.09 -8.78 -13.41
CA GLY A 204 6.20 -7.82 -14.05
C GLY A 204 6.28 -7.87 -15.58
N PHE A 205 7.48 -7.98 -16.16
CA PHE A 205 7.63 -8.13 -17.62
C PHE A 205 7.05 -9.48 -18.12
N ILE A 206 7.21 -10.56 -17.37
CA ILE A 206 6.58 -11.85 -17.69
C ILE A 206 5.05 -11.70 -17.67
N TRP A 207 4.52 -11.04 -16.64
CA TRP A 207 3.09 -10.75 -16.56
C TRP A 207 2.60 -9.92 -17.76
N MET A 208 3.36 -8.91 -18.19
CA MET A 208 3.04 -8.12 -19.39
C MET A 208 2.95 -8.99 -20.65
N GLY A 209 3.90 -9.92 -20.82
CA GLY A 209 3.85 -10.88 -21.93
C GLY A 209 2.55 -11.67 -21.92
N ILE A 210 2.17 -12.25 -20.78
CA ILE A 210 0.92 -13.01 -20.64
C ILE A 210 -0.29 -12.11 -20.90
N TRP A 211 -0.30 -10.88 -20.38
CA TRP A 211 -1.40 -9.93 -20.56
C TRP A 211 -1.64 -9.56 -22.01
N VAL A 212 -0.60 -9.36 -22.79
CA VAL A 212 -0.71 -9.05 -24.24
C VAL A 212 -1.44 -10.15 -24.99
N PHE A 213 -1.25 -11.42 -24.62
CA PHE A 213 -1.90 -12.56 -25.27
C PHE A 213 -3.31 -12.85 -24.74
N LEU A 214 -3.56 -12.63 -23.44
CA LEU A 214 -4.83 -13.01 -22.82
C LEU A 214 -5.86 -11.88 -22.85
N TYR A 215 -5.45 -10.63 -22.65
CA TYR A 215 -6.40 -9.54 -22.49
C TYR A 215 -6.82 -8.93 -23.84
N ASP A 216 -8.11 -8.91 -24.03
CA ASP A 216 -8.79 -8.04 -24.98
C ASP A 216 -10.10 -7.57 -24.34
N LYS A 217 -10.82 -6.61 -24.95
CA LYS A 217 -12.16 -6.26 -24.46
C LYS A 217 -13.07 -7.49 -24.54
N PRO A 218 -13.99 -7.70 -23.58
CA PRO A 218 -14.88 -8.89 -23.60
C PRO A 218 -15.56 -9.15 -24.93
N GLU A 219 -15.98 -8.06 -25.61
CA GLU A 219 -16.66 -8.09 -26.91
C GLU A 219 -15.77 -8.64 -28.04
N HIS A 220 -14.46 -8.51 -27.92
CA HIS A 220 -13.46 -8.88 -28.94
C HIS A 220 -12.61 -10.08 -28.50
N SER A 221 -12.81 -10.57 -27.30
CA SER A 221 -12.02 -11.66 -26.73
C SER A 221 -12.42 -13.00 -27.35
N LYS A 222 -11.45 -13.67 -27.95
CA LYS A 222 -11.64 -15.02 -28.52
C LYS A 222 -11.87 -16.11 -27.46
N TYR A 223 -11.65 -15.79 -26.19
CA TYR A 223 -11.78 -16.73 -25.08
C TYR A 223 -13.13 -16.62 -24.36
N VAL A 224 -13.89 -15.55 -24.61
CA VAL A 224 -15.20 -15.30 -23.99
C VAL A 224 -16.29 -15.89 -24.89
N SER A 225 -17.09 -16.81 -24.36
CA SER A 225 -18.25 -17.35 -25.10
C SER A 225 -19.37 -16.30 -25.17
N LYS A 226 -20.31 -16.49 -26.11
CA LYS A 226 -21.49 -15.61 -26.27
C LYS A 226 -22.34 -15.57 -24.99
N GLU A 227 -22.45 -16.70 -24.28
CA GLU A 227 -23.19 -16.83 -23.04
C GLU A 227 -22.48 -16.10 -21.89
N GLU A 228 -21.14 -16.15 -21.87
CA GLU A 228 -20.38 -15.40 -20.89
C GLU A 228 -20.43 -13.89 -21.19
N LEU A 229 -20.37 -13.49 -22.46
CA LEU A 229 -20.49 -12.10 -22.86
C LEU A 229 -21.85 -11.53 -22.43
N ALA A 230 -22.94 -12.24 -22.73
CA ALA A 230 -24.28 -11.84 -22.29
C ALA A 230 -24.37 -11.71 -20.75
N TYR A 231 -23.69 -12.60 -20.02
CA TYR A 231 -23.61 -12.49 -18.56
C TYR A 231 -22.83 -11.26 -18.09
N ILE A 232 -21.74 -10.92 -18.76
CA ILE A 232 -20.93 -9.72 -18.43
C ILE A 232 -21.74 -8.43 -18.70
N GLU A 233 -22.51 -8.42 -19.80
CA GLU A 233 -23.24 -7.25 -20.29
C GLU A 233 -24.66 -7.10 -19.72
N GLN A 234 -25.14 -8.03 -18.88
CA GLN A 234 -26.49 -8.03 -18.36
C GLN A 234 -26.94 -6.70 -17.72
N ASP A 235 -25.99 -5.88 -17.23
CA ASP A 235 -26.28 -4.58 -16.64
C ASP A 235 -26.35 -3.46 -17.68
N LYS A 236 -25.77 -3.63 -18.88
CA LYS A 236 -25.82 -2.63 -19.95
C LYS A 236 -27.24 -2.50 -20.54
N GLU A 237 -27.96 -3.60 -20.64
CA GLU A 237 -29.35 -3.60 -21.10
C GLU A 237 -30.29 -2.88 -20.11
N LEU A 238 -30.03 -3.03 -18.80
CA LEU A 238 -30.78 -2.34 -17.75
C LEU A 238 -30.52 -0.84 -17.73
N ASP A 239 -29.27 -0.41 -17.97
CA ASP A 239 -28.91 1.00 -18.05
C ASP A 239 -29.47 1.65 -19.34
N ASN A 240 -29.58 0.92 -20.45
CA ASN A 240 -30.18 1.41 -21.70
C ASN A 240 -31.72 1.51 -21.62
N SER A 241 -32.38 0.59 -20.93
CA SER A 241 -33.83 0.66 -20.71
C SER A 241 -34.27 1.76 -19.75
N SER A 242 -33.37 2.22 -18.86
CA SER A 242 -33.60 3.36 -17.98
C SER A 242 -33.23 4.72 -18.60
N SER A 243 -32.58 4.75 -19.75
CA SER A 243 -32.21 5.97 -20.46
C SER A 243 -33.24 6.45 -21.50
N GLU A 244 -34.37 5.76 -21.65
CA GLU A 244 -35.53 6.27 -22.43
C GLU A 244 -36.36 7.32 -21.66
N ASP A 245 -36.13 7.49 -20.34
CA ASP A 245 -36.64 8.62 -19.59
C ASP A 245 -35.68 9.83 -19.74
N LEU A 246 -36.05 10.72 -20.64
CA LEU A 246 -35.31 11.88 -21.17
C LEU A 246 -35.05 13.04 -20.19
N ASP A 247 -35.04 12.78 -18.85
CA ASP A 247 -34.85 13.85 -17.83
C ASP A 247 -34.02 13.43 -16.62
N THR A 248 -33.05 12.52 -16.76
CA THR A 248 -32.09 12.35 -15.66
C THR A 248 -31.07 13.48 -15.70
N PRO A 249 -30.99 14.34 -14.65
CA PRO A 249 -29.99 15.41 -14.59
C PRO A 249 -28.60 14.80 -14.71
N VAL A 250 -27.78 15.30 -15.62
CA VAL A 250 -26.36 14.95 -15.71
C VAL A 250 -25.76 15.11 -14.32
N GLU A 251 -25.38 14.00 -13.66
CA GLU A 251 -24.77 14.05 -12.32
C GLU A 251 -23.58 15.01 -12.33
N LYS A 252 -23.70 16.14 -11.66
CA LYS A 252 -22.64 17.14 -11.56
C LYS A 252 -21.40 16.49 -10.94
N LYS A 253 -20.27 16.54 -11.63
CA LYS A 253 -18.98 16.12 -11.09
C LYS A 253 -18.37 17.28 -10.30
N LEU A 254 -18.01 17.03 -9.04
CA LEU A 254 -17.28 18.01 -8.26
C LEU A 254 -15.80 18.06 -8.70
N SER A 255 -15.27 19.27 -8.86
CA SER A 255 -13.84 19.47 -9.00
C SER A 255 -13.11 19.24 -7.66
N PHE A 256 -11.78 19.05 -7.70
CA PHE A 256 -10.96 18.93 -6.48
C PHE A 256 -11.23 20.06 -5.48
N ARG A 257 -11.28 21.32 -5.94
CA ARG A 257 -11.53 22.49 -5.09
C ARG A 257 -12.92 22.49 -4.46
N GLN A 258 -13.92 21.99 -5.16
CA GLN A 258 -15.29 21.89 -4.64
C GLN A 258 -15.40 20.81 -3.57
N CYS A 259 -14.73 19.63 -3.74
CA CYS A 259 -14.68 18.59 -2.72
C CYS A 259 -14.11 19.09 -1.39
N LEU A 260 -13.08 19.95 -1.42
CA LEU A 260 -12.44 20.52 -0.22
C LEU A 260 -13.31 21.49 0.58
N LYS A 261 -14.48 21.90 0.06
CA LYS A 261 -15.44 22.73 0.81
C LYS A 261 -16.25 21.95 1.85
N TYR A 262 -16.29 20.62 1.73
CA TYR A 262 -17.11 19.77 2.60
C TYR A 262 -16.33 19.28 3.81
N ARG A 263 -16.94 19.32 5.01
CA ARG A 263 -16.36 18.77 6.25
C ARG A 263 -16.11 17.27 6.16
N GLN A 264 -16.95 16.55 5.43
CA GLN A 264 -16.80 15.13 5.16
C GLN A 264 -15.50 14.81 4.44
N MET A 265 -15.09 15.69 3.51
CA MET A 265 -13.80 15.57 2.82
C MET A 265 -12.62 15.70 3.79
N TRP A 266 -12.65 16.70 4.66
CA TRP A 266 -11.59 16.91 5.65
C TRP A 266 -11.52 15.79 6.69
N ALA A 267 -12.66 15.24 7.11
CA ALA A 267 -12.68 14.06 7.96
C ALA A 267 -11.95 12.89 7.30
N PHE A 268 -12.21 12.63 6.02
CA PHE A 268 -11.53 11.59 5.26
C PHE A 268 -10.04 11.88 5.07
N VAL A 269 -9.67 13.10 4.68
CA VAL A 269 -8.28 13.56 4.51
C VAL A 269 -7.47 13.35 5.79
N ILE A 270 -7.98 13.83 6.93
CA ILE A 270 -7.28 13.72 8.21
C ILE A 270 -7.20 12.27 8.67
N GLY A 271 -8.28 11.51 8.52
CA GLY A 271 -8.28 10.07 8.85
C GLY A 271 -7.21 9.31 8.06
N LYS A 272 -7.07 9.56 6.77
CA LYS A 272 -6.05 8.97 5.91
C LYS A 272 -4.64 9.46 6.25
N PHE A 273 -4.46 10.76 6.40
CA PHE A 273 -3.17 11.37 6.75
C PHE A 273 -2.59 10.79 8.05
N MET A 274 -3.42 10.65 9.08
CA MET A 274 -3.00 10.16 10.39
C MET A 274 -2.65 8.67 10.40
N THR A 275 -3.29 7.85 9.56
CA THR A 275 -3.23 6.38 9.70
C THR A 275 -2.40 5.67 8.64
N ASP A 276 -2.34 6.19 7.40
CA ASP A 276 -1.59 5.52 6.34
C ASP A 276 -0.08 5.54 6.59
N GLY A 277 0.44 6.61 7.20
CA GLY A 277 1.84 6.68 7.60
C GLY A 277 2.27 5.58 8.57
N VAL A 278 1.37 5.15 9.44
CA VAL A 278 1.60 4.04 10.38
C VAL A 278 1.77 2.70 9.65
N TRP A 279 0.89 2.42 8.70
CA TRP A 279 0.99 1.21 7.87
C TRP A 279 2.31 1.15 7.10
N TRP A 280 2.67 2.25 6.41
CA TRP A 280 3.90 2.31 5.63
C TRP A 280 5.14 2.26 6.52
N PHE A 281 5.08 2.81 7.73
CA PHE A 281 6.15 2.68 8.71
C PHE A 281 6.39 1.22 9.07
N PHE A 282 5.37 0.48 9.45
CA PHE A 282 5.54 -0.94 9.77
C PHE A 282 6.01 -1.76 8.57
N LEU A 283 5.52 -1.46 7.36
CA LEU A 283 5.93 -2.15 6.15
C LEU A 283 7.43 -1.96 5.85
N PHE A 284 7.94 -0.74 6.04
CA PHE A 284 9.30 -0.40 5.65
C PHE A 284 10.34 -0.59 6.76
N TRP A 285 9.98 -0.38 8.01
CA TRP A 285 10.93 -0.33 9.11
C TRP A 285 10.95 -1.57 10.01
N THR A 286 9.96 -2.46 9.94
CA THR A 286 9.96 -3.66 10.80
C THR A 286 11.18 -4.57 10.57
N PRO A 287 11.66 -4.81 9.33
CA PRO A 287 12.88 -5.59 9.14
C PRO A 287 14.10 -4.97 9.83
N SER A 288 14.29 -3.66 9.66
CA SER A 288 15.38 -2.93 10.31
C SER A 288 15.22 -2.88 11.84
N TYR A 289 14.00 -2.76 12.34
CA TYR A 289 13.71 -2.85 13.77
C TYR A 289 14.20 -4.19 14.36
N LEU A 290 13.91 -5.29 13.70
CA LEU A 290 14.34 -6.62 14.15
C LEU A 290 15.87 -6.76 14.16
N ASN A 291 16.54 -6.25 13.13
CA ASN A 291 18.00 -6.26 13.10
C ASN A 291 18.61 -5.36 14.17
N THR A 292 18.15 -4.12 14.24
CA THR A 292 18.70 -3.11 15.18
C THR A 292 18.46 -3.46 16.65
N GLN A 293 17.30 -4.03 17.00
CA GLN A 293 16.93 -4.29 18.39
C GLN A 293 17.36 -5.69 18.87
N PHE A 294 17.41 -6.67 17.97
CA PHE A 294 17.62 -8.08 18.33
C PHE A 294 18.78 -8.72 17.57
N GLY A 295 19.43 -8.04 16.65
CA GLY A 295 20.45 -8.60 15.78
C GLY A 295 19.93 -9.68 14.83
N ILE A 296 18.60 -9.77 14.62
CA ILE A 296 17.96 -10.76 13.78
C ILE A 296 17.91 -10.25 12.35
N LYS A 297 18.63 -10.88 11.46
CA LYS A 297 18.70 -10.54 10.05
C LYS A 297 17.50 -11.09 9.27
N THR A 298 17.16 -10.42 8.17
CA THR A 298 16.09 -10.89 7.27
C THR A 298 16.43 -12.22 6.61
N THR A 299 17.69 -12.52 6.42
CA THR A 299 18.19 -13.79 5.87
C THR A 299 18.22 -14.96 6.86
N ASP A 300 18.00 -14.69 8.14
CA ASP A 300 17.92 -15.73 9.16
C ASP A 300 16.55 -16.42 9.12
N PRO A 301 16.45 -17.73 9.32
CA PRO A 301 15.17 -18.43 9.40
C PRO A 301 14.22 -17.81 10.44
N MET A 302 14.77 -17.33 11.55
CA MET A 302 14.00 -16.64 12.59
C MET A 302 13.44 -15.30 12.10
N GLY A 303 14.22 -14.49 11.37
CA GLY A 303 13.79 -13.23 10.78
C GLY A 303 12.68 -13.41 9.76
N MET A 304 12.85 -14.41 8.87
CA MET A 304 11.81 -14.78 7.90
C MET A 304 10.52 -15.20 8.60
N ALA A 305 10.61 -16.06 9.64
CA ALA A 305 9.45 -16.53 10.38
C ALA A 305 8.73 -15.39 11.12
N LEU A 306 9.46 -14.46 11.71
CA LEU A 306 8.91 -13.30 12.41
C LEU A 306 8.13 -12.38 11.46
N ILE A 307 8.73 -12.01 10.32
CA ILE A 307 8.09 -11.11 9.35
C ILE A 307 6.92 -11.81 8.65
N PHE A 308 7.06 -13.11 8.32
CA PHE A 308 5.95 -13.90 7.80
C PHE A 308 4.77 -13.93 8.78
N THR A 309 5.03 -14.15 10.08
CA THR A 309 4.00 -14.18 11.12
C THR A 309 3.29 -12.84 11.24
N LEU A 310 4.01 -11.71 11.15
CA LEU A 310 3.42 -10.37 11.15
C LEU A 310 2.38 -10.23 10.04
N TYR A 311 2.72 -10.60 8.81
CA TYR A 311 1.79 -10.50 7.68
C TYR A 311 0.67 -11.54 7.74
N ALA A 312 0.92 -12.73 8.30
CA ALA A 312 -0.13 -13.72 8.55
C ALA A 312 -1.18 -13.19 9.54
N ILE A 313 -0.74 -12.52 10.61
CA ILE A 313 -1.65 -11.85 11.56
C ILE A 313 -2.42 -10.73 10.87
N THR A 314 -1.77 -9.95 10.00
CA THR A 314 -2.41 -8.86 9.25
C THR A 314 -3.59 -9.37 8.41
N MET A 315 -3.57 -10.61 7.92
CA MET A 315 -4.68 -11.21 7.18
C MET A 315 -5.96 -11.37 8.01
N LEU A 316 -5.90 -11.34 9.34
CA LEU A 316 -7.09 -11.35 10.20
C LEU A 316 -8.00 -10.14 9.97
N SER A 317 -7.49 -9.10 9.32
CA SER A 317 -8.28 -7.92 8.90
C SER A 317 -9.48 -8.26 8.01
N ILE A 318 -9.49 -9.41 7.34
CA ILE A 318 -10.63 -9.92 6.55
C ILE A 318 -11.91 -9.96 7.39
N TYR A 319 -11.79 -10.30 8.67
CA TYR A 319 -12.93 -10.30 9.59
C TYR A 319 -13.37 -8.89 10.02
N GLY A 320 -12.45 -7.92 9.98
CA GLY A 320 -12.71 -6.53 10.37
C GLY A 320 -13.73 -5.81 9.46
N GLY A 321 -13.73 -6.14 8.17
CA GLY A 321 -14.71 -5.62 7.22
C GLY A 321 -16.17 -6.05 7.51
N LYS A 322 -16.38 -7.14 8.26
CA LYS A 322 -17.70 -7.65 8.63
C LYS A 322 -18.29 -6.99 9.89
N LEU A 323 -17.45 -6.32 10.70
CA LEU A 323 -17.89 -5.77 11.99
C LEU A 323 -19.01 -4.73 11.87
N PRO A 324 -19.01 -3.77 10.92
CA PRO A 324 -20.14 -2.85 10.73
C PRO A 324 -21.44 -3.58 10.41
N THR A 325 -21.38 -4.61 9.56
CA THR A 325 -22.56 -5.42 9.21
C THR A 325 -23.16 -6.11 10.42
N LEU A 326 -22.32 -6.60 11.35
CA LEU A 326 -22.80 -7.19 12.60
C LEU A 326 -23.52 -6.16 13.46
N PHE A 327 -23.02 -4.93 13.54
CA PHE A 327 -23.69 -3.85 14.27
C PHE A 327 -25.01 -3.46 13.65
N ILE A 328 -25.07 -3.37 12.32
CA ILE A 328 -26.28 -3.08 11.55
C ILE A 328 -27.33 -4.17 11.81
N ASN A 329 -26.97 -5.43 11.63
CA ASN A 329 -27.88 -6.56 11.85
C ASN A 329 -28.39 -6.62 13.31
N SER A 330 -27.53 -6.31 14.28
CA SER A 330 -27.92 -6.23 15.68
C SER A 330 -28.87 -5.08 15.96
N ALA A 331 -28.70 -3.92 15.31
CA ALA A 331 -29.60 -2.77 15.44
C ALA A 331 -30.96 -3.06 14.79
N MET A 332 -30.98 -3.66 13.60
CA MET A 332 -32.21 -4.06 12.91
C MET A 332 -33.02 -5.08 13.72
N LYS A 333 -32.36 -6.08 14.33
CA LYS A 333 -33.03 -7.05 15.23
C LYS A 333 -33.68 -6.39 16.45
N LYS A 334 -33.18 -5.21 16.86
CA LYS A 334 -33.72 -4.42 17.98
C LYS A 334 -34.70 -3.34 17.54
N GLY A 335 -35.17 -3.35 16.28
CA GLY A 335 -36.11 -2.37 15.72
C GLY A 335 -35.57 -0.94 15.63
N ARG A 336 -34.25 -0.74 15.60
CA ARG A 336 -33.62 0.57 15.45
C ARG A 336 -33.44 0.92 13.99
N GLU A 337 -33.48 2.22 13.67
CA GLU A 337 -33.19 2.72 12.33
C GLU A 337 -31.79 2.35 11.87
N PHE A 338 -31.65 2.15 10.53
CA PHE A 338 -30.42 1.83 9.87
C PHE A 338 -29.54 3.10 9.73
N ASP A 339 -28.39 3.12 10.38
CA ASP A 339 -27.36 4.15 10.23
C ASP A 339 -26.00 3.50 9.90
N PRO A 340 -25.65 3.38 8.59
CA PRO A 340 -24.41 2.76 8.17
C PRO A 340 -23.18 3.53 8.66
N TYR A 341 -23.24 4.87 8.69
CA TYR A 341 -22.16 5.72 9.16
C TYR A 341 -21.87 5.50 10.65
N ALA A 342 -22.91 5.47 11.49
CA ALA A 342 -22.72 5.20 12.91
C ALA A 342 -22.13 3.82 13.17
N ALA A 343 -22.57 2.79 12.43
CA ALA A 343 -22.03 1.44 12.52
C ALA A 343 -20.53 1.38 12.12
N ARG A 344 -20.14 2.07 11.02
CA ARG A 344 -18.75 2.15 10.60
C ARG A 344 -17.89 2.92 11.58
N MET A 345 -18.35 4.08 12.06
CA MET A 345 -17.62 4.88 13.06
C MET A 345 -17.43 4.11 14.38
N LYS A 346 -18.41 3.29 14.79
CA LYS A 346 -18.27 2.41 15.94
C LYS A 346 -17.24 1.31 15.71
N ALA A 347 -17.25 0.67 14.55
CA ALA A 347 -16.24 -0.32 14.17
C ALA A 347 -14.84 0.30 14.12
N MET A 348 -14.71 1.49 13.52
CA MET A 348 -13.43 2.22 13.44
C MET A 348 -12.92 2.62 14.82
N LEU A 349 -13.80 2.99 15.77
CA LEU A 349 -13.40 3.24 17.15
C LEU A 349 -12.77 1.99 17.78
N ILE A 350 -13.39 0.83 17.61
CA ILE A 350 -12.86 -0.43 18.11
C ILE A 350 -11.49 -0.70 17.50
N PHE A 351 -11.35 -0.56 16.18
CA PHE A 351 -10.06 -0.74 15.50
C PHE A 351 -9.02 0.30 15.92
N ALA A 352 -9.44 1.51 16.33
CA ALA A 352 -8.51 2.54 16.82
C ALA A 352 -7.87 2.19 18.18
N PHE A 353 -8.48 1.31 18.97
CA PHE A 353 -7.89 0.83 20.23
C PHE A 353 -6.83 -0.26 20.03
N PHE A 354 -6.90 -1.07 18.98
CA PHE A 354 -5.93 -2.16 18.77
C PHE A 354 -4.49 -1.67 18.58
N PRO A 355 -4.18 -0.59 17.83
CA PRO A 355 -2.82 -0.09 17.74
C PRO A 355 -2.19 0.34 19.06
N LEU A 356 -2.98 0.59 20.10
CA LEU A 356 -2.43 0.87 21.44
C LEU A 356 -1.57 -0.27 21.99
N VAL A 357 -1.81 -1.52 21.57
CA VAL A 357 -0.98 -2.65 21.99
C VAL A 357 0.47 -2.51 21.55
N VAL A 358 0.76 -1.71 20.50
CA VAL A 358 2.10 -1.45 20.00
C VAL A 358 2.96 -0.68 21.03
N LEU A 359 2.33 0.02 22.00
CA LEU A 359 3.05 0.62 23.14
C LEU A 359 3.80 -0.42 23.96
N LEU A 360 3.32 -1.66 23.96
CA LEU A 360 3.95 -2.77 24.66
C LEU A 360 5.04 -3.46 23.83
N ALA A 361 5.18 -3.13 22.54
CA ALA A 361 6.13 -3.79 21.65
C ALA A 361 7.58 -3.62 22.16
N GLN A 362 7.99 -2.38 22.48
CA GLN A 362 9.33 -2.12 22.93
C GLN A 362 9.60 -2.69 24.34
N PRO A 363 8.73 -2.53 25.37
CA PRO A 363 8.92 -3.14 26.67
C PRO A 363 8.97 -4.68 26.62
N LEU A 364 8.02 -5.32 25.95
CA LEU A 364 7.95 -6.78 25.87
C LEU A 364 9.00 -7.38 24.92
N GLY A 365 9.56 -6.58 24.02
CA GLY A 365 10.69 -6.96 23.20
C GLY A 365 11.92 -7.39 24.00
N ARG A 366 12.08 -6.87 25.23
CA ARG A 366 13.15 -7.32 26.16
C ARG A 366 13.02 -8.79 26.57
N ILE A 367 11.83 -9.37 26.44
CA ILE A 367 11.55 -10.76 26.79
C ILE A 367 11.74 -11.65 25.57
N SER A 368 11.16 -11.28 24.42
CA SER A 368 11.26 -12.05 23.18
C SER A 368 10.91 -11.20 21.96
N PRO A 369 11.58 -11.39 20.81
CA PRO A 369 11.25 -10.69 19.56
C PRO A 369 9.87 -11.06 18.99
N TRP A 370 9.25 -12.15 19.44
CA TRP A 370 7.91 -12.53 19.04
C TRP A 370 6.84 -11.53 19.52
N PHE A 371 7.01 -10.94 20.71
CA PHE A 371 6.03 -9.98 21.23
C PHE A 371 5.88 -8.73 20.34
N PRO A 372 6.94 -7.99 19.99
CA PRO A 372 6.82 -6.87 19.08
C PRO A 372 6.15 -7.25 17.76
N VAL A 373 6.55 -8.38 17.18
CA VAL A 373 6.02 -8.83 15.87
C VAL A 373 4.52 -9.11 15.94
N ILE A 374 4.06 -9.80 16.96
CA ILE A 374 2.63 -10.08 17.16
C ILE A 374 1.86 -8.78 17.39
N LEU A 375 2.37 -7.89 18.24
CA LEU A 375 1.71 -6.63 18.58
C LEU A 375 1.65 -5.67 17.37
N ILE A 376 2.72 -5.59 16.58
CA ILE A 376 2.74 -4.84 15.33
C ILE A 376 1.79 -5.48 14.33
N GLY A 377 1.76 -6.80 14.20
CA GLY A 377 0.83 -7.54 13.34
C GLY A 377 -0.64 -7.25 13.67
N ILE A 378 -0.98 -7.18 14.96
CA ILE A 378 -2.32 -6.77 15.42
C ILE A 378 -2.62 -5.33 14.99
N GLY A 379 -1.66 -4.41 15.16
CA GLY A 379 -1.79 -3.03 14.69
C GLY A 379 -2.00 -2.93 13.18
N CYS A 380 -1.26 -3.74 12.40
CA CYS A 380 -1.41 -3.85 10.95
C CYS A 380 -2.78 -4.40 10.54
N ALA A 381 -3.29 -5.43 11.22
CA ALA A 381 -4.62 -5.98 10.98
C ALA A 381 -5.72 -4.94 11.27
N ALA A 382 -5.54 -4.18 12.35
CA ALA A 382 -6.43 -3.08 12.70
C ALA A 382 -6.40 -1.96 11.64
N HIS A 383 -5.21 -1.62 11.11
CA HIS A 383 -5.10 -0.65 10.01
C HIS A 383 -5.87 -1.08 8.77
N GLN A 384 -5.70 -2.31 8.32
CA GLN A 384 -6.40 -2.81 7.13
C GLN A 384 -7.93 -2.79 7.32
N SER A 385 -8.39 -3.16 8.53
CA SER A 385 -9.81 -3.09 8.91
C SER A 385 -10.31 -1.63 8.95
N TRP A 386 -9.53 -0.72 9.50
CA TRP A 386 -9.77 0.72 9.49
C TRP A 386 -9.86 1.27 8.07
N SER A 387 -8.88 0.95 7.22
CA SER A 387 -8.79 1.41 5.84
C SER A 387 -10.02 1.01 5.02
N ALA A 388 -10.48 -0.23 5.15
CA ALA A 388 -11.70 -0.69 4.48
C ALA A 388 -12.94 0.13 4.90
N ASN A 389 -13.05 0.47 6.18
CA ASN A 389 -14.18 1.23 6.71
C ASN A 389 -14.14 2.70 6.33
N ILE A 390 -12.96 3.35 6.36
CA ILE A 390 -12.85 4.76 6.02
C ILE A 390 -13.18 5.03 4.54
N PHE A 391 -12.76 4.16 3.61
CA PHE A 391 -13.17 4.25 2.22
C PHE A 391 -14.68 4.05 2.03
N SER A 392 -15.27 3.16 2.80
CA SER A 392 -16.72 2.92 2.75
C SER A 392 -17.53 4.12 3.25
N THR A 393 -17.04 4.89 4.24
CA THR A 393 -17.73 6.11 4.70
C THR A 393 -17.82 7.18 3.61
N VAL A 394 -16.81 7.25 2.74
CA VAL A 394 -16.83 8.14 1.56
C VAL A 394 -17.91 7.71 0.58
N GLY A 395 -18.00 6.41 0.29
CA GLY A 395 -19.02 5.86 -0.60
C GLY A 395 -20.46 6.09 -0.11
N ASP A 396 -20.65 6.17 1.23
CA ASP A 396 -21.97 6.42 1.82
C ASP A 396 -22.37 7.92 1.79
N MET A 397 -21.39 8.83 1.82
CA MET A 397 -21.66 10.28 2.00
C MET A 397 -21.54 11.10 0.73
N PHE A 398 -20.76 10.65 -0.24
CA PHE A 398 -20.52 11.39 -1.50
C PHE A 398 -21.31 10.78 -2.66
N PRO A 399 -21.79 11.60 -3.63
CA PRO A 399 -22.37 11.12 -4.87
C PRO A 399 -21.40 10.22 -5.64
N LYS A 400 -21.92 9.20 -6.32
CA LYS A 400 -21.14 8.22 -7.08
C LYS A 400 -20.17 8.87 -8.08
N SER A 401 -20.61 9.96 -8.74
CA SER A 401 -19.82 10.74 -9.70
C SER A 401 -18.55 11.38 -9.09
N CYS A 402 -18.47 11.54 -7.78
CA CYS A 402 -17.38 12.21 -7.06
C CYS A 402 -16.43 11.23 -6.33
N ILE A 403 -16.81 9.95 -6.17
CA ILE A 403 -16.06 8.98 -5.35
C ILE A 403 -14.61 8.86 -5.80
N ALA A 404 -14.34 8.79 -7.11
CA ALA A 404 -12.97 8.69 -7.63
C ALA A 404 -12.12 9.92 -7.24
N THR A 405 -12.68 11.12 -7.37
CA THR A 405 -11.99 12.37 -6.99
C THR A 405 -11.70 12.42 -5.49
N VAL A 406 -12.70 12.08 -4.67
CA VAL A 406 -12.58 12.07 -3.20
C VAL A 406 -11.56 11.02 -2.74
N THR A 407 -11.60 9.82 -3.32
CA THR A 407 -10.64 8.74 -3.04
C THR A 407 -9.22 9.16 -3.42
N GLY A 408 -9.03 9.83 -4.56
CA GLY A 408 -7.74 10.36 -4.99
C GLY A 408 -7.16 11.40 -4.02
N ILE A 409 -7.99 12.34 -3.55
CA ILE A 409 -7.57 13.34 -2.54
C ILE A 409 -7.16 12.65 -1.23
N GLY A 410 -7.95 11.69 -0.75
CA GLY A 410 -7.63 10.94 0.46
C GLY A 410 -6.37 10.08 0.31
N GLY A 411 -6.16 9.46 -0.86
CA GLY A 411 -4.94 8.72 -1.17
C GLY A 411 -3.70 9.63 -1.14
N MET A 412 -3.79 10.84 -1.71
CA MET A 412 -2.73 11.84 -1.62
C MET A 412 -2.47 12.26 -0.17
N ALA A 413 -3.51 12.51 0.62
CA ALA A 413 -3.36 12.85 2.02
C ALA A 413 -2.66 11.74 2.83
N GLY A 414 -3.02 10.49 2.60
CA GLY A 414 -2.35 9.33 3.20
C GLY A 414 -0.88 9.23 2.81
N GLY A 415 -0.54 9.50 1.53
CA GLY A 415 0.84 9.55 1.07
C GLY A 415 1.65 10.70 1.67
N LEU A 416 1.05 11.88 1.89
CA LEU A 416 1.68 12.97 2.63
C LEU A 416 1.95 12.60 4.08
N GLY A 417 1.00 11.93 4.76
CA GLY A 417 1.19 11.40 6.11
C GLY A 417 2.32 10.37 6.16
N SER A 418 2.38 9.49 5.17
CA SER A 418 3.47 8.52 5.02
C SER A 418 4.81 9.20 4.78
N MET A 419 4.88 10.17 3.87
CA MET A 419 6.09 10.96 3.60
C MET A 419 6.65 11.54 4.90
N LEU A 420 5.81 12.21 5.68
CA LEU A 420 6.22 12.81 6.94
C LEU A 420 6.71 11.75 7.93
N MET A 421 5.97 10.64 8.09
CA MET A 421 6.34 9.56 9.01
C MET A 421 7.69 8.96 8.65
N GLN A 422 7.95 8.66 7.37
CA GLN A 422 9.22 8.07 6.93
C GLN A 422 10.40 9.02 7.20
N LYS A 423 10.24 10.30 6.84
CA LYS A 423 11.30 11.29 7.05
C LYS A 423 11.59 11.52 8.52
N VAL A 424 10.55 11.71 9.33
CA VAL A 424 10.70 11.93 10.77
C VAL A 424 11.30 10.70 11.46
N ALA A 425 10.88 9.48 11.09
CA ALA A 425 11.42 8.25 11.64
C ALA A 425 12.93 8.13 11.37
N GLY A 426 13.35 8.31 10.11
CA GLY A 426 14.77 8.22 9.74
C GLY A 426 15.64 9.22 10.49
N GLU A 427 15.22 10.49 10.54
CA GLU A 427 15.96 11.54 11.28
C GLU A 427 15.98 11.28 12.80
N LEU A 428 14.86 10.85 13.37
CA LEU A 428 14.76 10.54 14.79
C LEU A 428 15.68 9.38 15.18
N PHE A 429 15.81 8.35 14.33
CA PHE A 429 16.68 7.21 14.63
C PHE A 429 18.15 7.62 14.62
N VAL A 430 18.57 8.39 13.63
CA VAL A 430 19.93 8.96 13.59
C VAL A 430 20.19 9.86 14.79
N TYR A 431 19.28 10.78 15.08
CA TYR A 431 19.42 11.71 16.22
C TYR A 431 19.46 10.96 17.56
N SER A 432 18.55 10.01 17.78
CA SER A 432 18.49 9.27 19.05
C SER A 432 19.72 8.40 19.29
N ALA A 433 20.28 7.82 18.23
CA ALA A 433 21.53 7.06 18.31
C ALA A 433 22.73 7.98 18.59
N ALA A 434 22.84 9.12 17.87
CA ALA A 434 23.96 10.04 17.97
C ALA A 434 24.02 10.78 19.33
N THR A 435 22.86 11.13 19.89
CA THR A 435 22.77 11.88 21.17
C THR A 435 22.60 10.97 22.39
N ASP A 436 22.53 9.64 22.16
CA ASP A 436 22.23 8.66 23.19
C ASP A 436 20.95 9.03 24.00
N MET A 437 19.95 9.50 23.25
CA MET A 437 18.70 10.03 23.80
C MET A 437 18.02 9.01 24.72
N THR A 438 17.48 9.49 25.82
CA THR A 438 16.72 8.65 26.77
C THR A 438 15.24 9.02 26.75
N PHE A 439 14.36 8.03 26.59
CA PHE A 439 12.92 8.20 26.64
C PHE A 439 12.26 7.00 27.33
N LEU A 440 11.54 7.26 28.42
CA LEU A 440 10.77 6.26 29.20
C LEU A 440 11.55 4.96 29.50
N GLY A 441 12.85 5.07 29.87
CA GLY A 441 13.69 3.93 30.23
C GLY A 441 14.34 3.19 29.06
N PHE A 442 14.21 3.70 27.83
CA PHE A 442 14.95 3.28 26.65
C PHE A 442 16.00 4.33 26.29
N ARG A 443 17.13 3.89 25.73
CA ARG A 443 18.28 4.74 25.45
C ARG A 443 18.76 4.53 24.01
N GLY A 444 19.21 5.60 23.36
CA GLY A 444 19.68 5.57 21.99
C GLY A 444 18.57 5.25 20.97
N MET A 445 18.87 4.44 19.94
CA MET A 445 17.92 4.09 18.90
C MET A 445 16.65 3.37 19.42
N PRO A 446 16.70 2.49 20.45
CA PRO A 446 15.51 1.97 21.12
C PRO A 446 14.53 3.05 21.62
N ALA A 447 15.03 4.19 22.09
CA ALA A 447 14.19 5.31 22.50
C ALA A 447 13.49 5.95 21.28
N GLY A 448 14.20 6.09 20.16
CA GLY A 448 13.63 6.57 18.90
C GLY A 448 12.49 5.69 18.39
N TYR A 449 12.69 4.38 18.38
CA TYR A 449 11.62 3.43 18.01
C TYR A 449 10.42 3.53 18.95
N PHE A 450 10.65 3.67 20.25
CA PHE A 450 9.54 3.78 21.19
C PHE A 450 8.71 5.05 21.01
N ILE A 451 9.34 6.19 20.68
CA ILE A 451 8.62 7.41 20.31
C ILE A 451 7.74 7.19 19.09
N ILE A 452 8.28 6.59 18.02
CA ILE A 452 7.49 6.31 16.83
C ILE A 452 6.35 5.33 17.14
N PHE A 453 6.56 4.31 17.97
CA PHE A 453 5.49 3.42 18.41
C PHE A 453 4.40 4.15 19.20
N CYS A 454 4.74 5.16 20.01
CA CYS A 454 3.76 6.03 20.67
C CYS A 454 2.92 6.80 19.64
N VAL A 455 3.56 7.35 18.60
CA VAL A 455 2.85 8.04 17.50
C VAL A 455 1.96 7.06 16.76
N CYS A 456 2.45 5.87 16.37
CA CYS A 456 1.68 4.83 15.70
C CYS A 456 0.45 4.40 16.51
N ALA A 457 0.63 4.19 17.81
CA ALA A 457 -0.42 3.73 18.72
C ALA A 457 -1.54 4.76 18.89
N THR A 458 -1.22 6.05 18.94
CA THR A 458 -2.20 7.11 19.25
C THR A 458 -2.86 7.73 18.03
N SER A 459 -2.24 7.60 16.84
CA SER A 459 -2.70 8.24 15.59
C SER A 459 -4.14 7.89 15.22
N TYR A 460 -4.55 6.64 15.44
CA TYR A 460 -5.92 6.18 15.11
C TYR A 460 -6.98 6.80 16.00
N LEU A 461 -6.73 6.88 17.31
CA LEU A 461 -7.66 7.50 18.25
C LEU A 461 -7.78 9.01 17.99
N ILE A 462 -6.65 9.69 17.78
CA ILE A 462 -6.65 11.10 17.42
C ILE A 462 -7.39 11.32 16.10
N GLY A 463 -7.09 10.53 15.08
CA GLY A 463 -7.77 10.58 13.80
C GLY A 463 -9.28 10.35 13.94
N TRP A 464 -9.69 9.35 14.73
CA TRP A 464 -11.10 9.07 14.98
C TRP A 464 -11.82 10.24 15.67
N VAL A 465 -11.22 10.82 16.71
CA VAL A 465 -11.79 11.98 17.42
C VAL A 465 -11.99 13.15 16.47
N ILE A 466 -10.98 13.47 15.64
CA ILE A 466 -11.09 14.57 14.69
C ILE A 466 -12.15 14.28 13.62
N MET A 467 -12.19 13.06 13.07
CA MET A 467 -13.23 12.65 12.11
C MET A 467 -14.62 12.80 12.71
N LYS A 468 -14.82 12.35 13.95
CA LYS A 468 -16.10 12.40 14.64
C LYS A 468 -16.52 13.82 14.98
N THR A 469 -15.58 14.73 15.29
CA THR A 469 -15.89 16.14 15.54
C THR A 469 -16.25 16.88 14.24
N LEU A 470 -15.60 16.56 13.12
CA LEU A 470 -15.91 17.15 11.82
C LEU A 470 -17.25 16.67 11.25
N VAL A 471 -17.58 15.39 11.47
CA VAL A 471 -18.82 14.75 11.00
C VAL A 471 -19.48 14.02 12.16
N PRO A 472 -20.21 14.75 13.03
CA PRO A 472 -20.85 14.14 14.20
C PRO A 472 -21.98 13.17 13.85
N LYS A 473 -22.72 13.47 12.74
CA LYS A 473 -23.88 12.71 12.27
C LYS A 473 -23.77 12.43 10.79
N TYR A 474 -24.43 11.35 10.35
CA TYR A 474 -24.56 11.02 8.93
C TYR A 474 -25.21 12.17 8.16
N LYS A 475 -24.58 12.58 7.09
CA LYS A 475 -25.10 13.59 6.18
C LYS A 475 -24.61 13.34 4.77
N VAL A 476 -25.52 12.98 3.88
CA VAL A 476 -25.25 12.83 2.45
C VAL A 476 -25.05 14.20 1.83
N ILE A 477 -24.10 14.32 0.92
CA ILE A 477 -23.88 15.50 0.11
C ILE A 477 -24.78 15.41 -1.11
N THR A 478 -25.75 16.32 -1.19
CA THR A 478 -26.60 16.54 -2.37
C THR A 478 -26.00 17.67 -3.19
N LEU A 479 -25.88 17.48 -4.54
CA LEU A 479 -25.29 18.42 -5.50
C LEU A 479 -26.35 19.30 -6.18
#